data_5b013d69f743782e492a38199b7a9760
#
_entry.id   5b013d69f743782e492a38199b7a9760
#
_cell.length_a   1.000
_cell.length_b   1.000
_cell.length_c   1.000
_cell.angle_alpha   90.00
_cell.angle_beta   90.00
_cell.angle_gamma   90.00
#
_symmetry.space_group_name_H-M   'P 1'
#
loop_
_entity.id
_entity.type
_entity.pdbx_description
1 polymer ?
#
loop_
_entity_poly.entity_id
_entity_poly.type
_entity_poly.pdbx_seq_one_letter_code
_entity_poly.pdbx_strand_id
1 'polypeptide(L)'
;LASGVPVRTDCRTNACVLGDPLELTLVILNFLKNAADAMADVSEKVIHLSAQQSGGDIVFRVRDYGPPLTNEVFETLSHPTVSHKPHGLGLGLSLAKSIAERHRGHIDFVRAQPNGLIAVLELPCLLNTSPSEAGTTVLQDSGQRKTHHE
;
A
#
# COMPACT_ATOMS: atom_id res chain seq x y z
N LEU A 1 -17.69 -5.92 -3.52
CA LEU A 1 -17.97 -6.03 -2.08
C LEU A 1 -19.42 -6.40 -1.88
N ALA A 2 -19.70 -7.38 -1.02
CA ALA A 2 -21.08 -7.84 -0.73
C ALA A 2 -21.99 -6.74 -0.13
N SER A 3 -21.40 -5.64 0.33
CA SER A 3 -22.11 -4.51 0.95
C SER A 3 -22.80 -3.55 -0.03
N GLY A 4 -22.57 -3.69 -1.35
CA GLY A 4 -23.12 -2.77 -2.36
C GLY A 4 -22.62 -1.32 -2.29
N VAL A 5 -21.60 -1.02 -1.45
CA VAL A 5 -21.02 0.31 -1.36
C VAL A 5 -20.11 0.57 -2.57
N PRO A 6 -20.34 1.64 -3.36
CA PRO A 6 -19.50 1.96 -4.50
C PRO A 6 -18.09 2.34 -4.06
N VAL A 7 -17.10 1.86 -4.82
CA VAL A 7 -15.68 2.20 -4.62
C VAL A 7 -15.20 3.02 -5.82
N ARG A 8 -14.71 4.22 -5.55
CA ARG A 8 -14.02 5.06 -6.54
C ARG A 8 -12.52 4.86 -6.41
N THR A 9 -11.86 4.59 -7.54
CA THR A 9 -10.41 4.33 -7.57
C THR A 9 -9.67 5.44 -8.27
N ASP A 10 -8.51 5.81 -7.72
CA ASP A 10 -7.56 6.76 -8.30
C ASP A 10 -6.14 6.19 -8.16
N CYS A 11 -5.63 5.58 -9.24
CA CYS A 11 -4.30 5.01 -9.27
C CYS A 11 -3.37 5.90 -10.10
N ARG A 12 -2.38 6.51 -9.44
CA ARG A 12 -1.43 7.48 -10.05
C ARG A 12 0.00 6.97 -10.04
N THR A 13 0.18 5.69 -10.24
CA THR A 13 1.51 5.09 -10.30
C THR A 13 1.50 3.84 -11.16
N ASN A 14 2.62 3.62 -11.87
CA ASN A 14 2.94 2.36 -12.53
C ASN A 14 4.06 1.61 -11.80
N ALA A 15 4.45 2.07 -10.62
CA ALA A 15 5.45 1.40 -9.81
C ALA A 15 4.93 0.04 -9.32
N CYS A 16 5.86 -0.86 -9.06
CA CYS A 16 5.57 -2.22 -8.60
C CYS A 16 6.09 -2.40 -7.17
N VAL A 17 5.46 -3.29 -6.43
CA VAL A 17 5.95 -3.79 -5.16
C VAL A 17 6.35 -5.25 -5.32
N LEU A 18 7.32 -5.70 -4.53
CA LEU A 18 7.62 -7.12 -4.40
C LEU A 18 6.76 -7.71 -3.29
N GLY A 19 5.88 -8.64 -3.65
CA GLY A 19 4.99 -9.23 -2.65
C GLY A 19 4.08 -10.30 -3.21
N ASP A 20 3.37 -10.96 -2.30
CA ASP A 20 2.31 -11.90 -2.63
C ASP A 20 1.02 -11.11 -2.96
N PRO A 21 0.51 -11.18 -4.20
CA PRO A 21 -0.66 -10.41 -4.60
C PRO A 21 -1.92 -10.83 -3.84
N LEU A 22 -2.04 -12.08 -3.42
CA LEU A 22 -3.18 -12.56 -2.64
C LEU A 22 -3.17 -11.97 -1.23
N GLU A 23 -2.03 -12.02 -0.54
CA GLU A 23 -1.89 -11.42 0.79
C GLU A 23 -2.15 -9.92 0.77
N LEU A 24 -1.55 -9.18 -0.18
CA LEU A 24 -1.77 -7.74 -0.30
C LEU A 24 -3.22 -7.40 -0.66
N THR A 25 -3.87 -8.21 -1.47
CA THR A 25 -5.31 -8.07 -1.76
C THR A 25 -6.13 -8.23 -0.48
N LEU A 26 -5.80 -9.18 0.39
CA LEU A 26 -6.49 -9.37 1.68
C LEU A 26 -6.40 -8.13 2.58
N VAL A 27 -5.25 -7.43 2.58
CA VAL A 27 -5.12 -6.17 3.33
C VAL A 27 -6.09 -5.11 2.81
N ILE A 28 -6.12 -4.90 1.50
CA ILE A 28 -7.02 -3.90 0.88
C ILE A 28 -8.49 -4.28 1.08
N LEU A 29 -8.85 -5.55 0.92
CA LEU A 29 -10.21 -6.03 1.18
C LEU A 29 -10.62 -5.81 2.64
N ASN A 30 -9.72 -5.99 3.59
CA ASN A 30 -9.95 -5.70 5.00
C ASN A 30 -10.27 -4.21 5.21
N PHE A 31 -9.49 -3.31 4.62
CA PHE A 31 -9.75 -1.87 4.68
C PHE A 31 -11.09 -1.49 4.06
N LEU A 32 -11.40 -2.03 2.88
CA LEU A 32 -12.66 -1.77 2.18
C LEU A 32 -13.87 -2.27 2.99
N LYS A 33 -13.75 -3.45 3.61
CA LYS A 33 -14.78 -3.98 4.48
C LYS A 33 -15.01 -3.08 5.70
N ASN A 34 -13.94 -2.68 6.38
CA ASN A 34 -14.02 -1.79 7.54
C ASN A 34 -14.63 -0.43 7.19
N ALA A 35 -14.27 0.12 6.03
CA ALA A 35 -14.84 1.36 5.51
C ALA A 35 -16.35 1.22 5.23
N ALA A 36 -16.77 0.12 4.63
CA ALA A 36 -18.18 -0.15 4.36
C ALA A 36 -18.98 -0.31 5.67
N ASP A 37 -18.43 -1.03 6.65
CA ASP A 37 -19.06 -1.23 7.95
C ASP A 37 -19.19 0.10 8.71
N ALA A 38 -18.19 0.98 8.64
CA ALA A 38 -18.24 2.31 9.26
C ALA A 38 -19.31 3.22 8.67
N MET A 39 -19.74 2.98 7.44
CA MET A 39 -20.77 3.75 6.76
C MET A 39 -22.13 3.04 6.74
N ALA A 40 -22.37 2.06 7.61
CA ALA A 40 -23.62 1.30 7.61
C ALA A 40 -24.85 2.21 7.66
N ASP A 41 -24.82 3.25 8.49
CA ASP A 41 -25.91 4.19 8.73
C ASP A 41 -25.79 5.52 7.97
N VAL A 42 -24.80 5.61 7.06
CA VAL A 42 -24.60 6.81 6.22
C VAL A 42 -25.51 6.74 5.00
N SER A 43 -26.20 7.83 4.66
CA SER A 43 -27.15 7.87 3.53
C SER A 43 -26.44 7.80 2.17
N GLU A 44 -25.37 8.56 2.01
CA GLU A 44 -24.56 8.57 0.79
C GLU A 44 -23.23 7.84 1.05
N LYS A 45 -23.14 6.62 0.51
CA LYS A 45 -21.99 5.74 0.74
C LYS A 45 -21.08 5.76 -0.48
N VAL A 46 -19.82 6.08 -0.26
CA VAL A 46 -18.76 5.94 -1.24
C VAL A 46 -17.43 5.69 -0.52
N ILE A 47 -16.63 4.78 -1.04
CA ILE A 47 -15.28 4.56 -0.57
C ILE A 47 -14.32 5.07 -1.63
N HIS A 48 -13.26 5.78 -1.23
CA HIS A 48 -12.20 6.17 -2.14
C HIS A 48 -10.96 5.31 -1.87
N LEU A 49 -10.52 4.60 -2.91
CA LEU A 49 -9.26 3.86 -2.92
C LEU A 49 -8.29 4.59 -3.84
N SER A 50 -7.14 4.97 -3.31
CA SER A 50 -6.08 5.58 -4.11
C SER A 50 -4.75 4.86 -3.93
N ALA A 51 -3.92 4.92 -4.96
CA ALA A 51 -2.54 4.44 -4.93
C ALA A 51 -1.64 5.47 -5.62
N GLN A 52 -0.56 5.86 -4.93
CA GLN A 52 0.42 6.80 -5.48
C GLN A 52 1.81 6.47 -4.97
N GLN A 53 2.82 6.80 -5.76
CA GLN A 53 4.21 6.72 -5.32
C GLN A 53 4.57 7.96 -4.51
N SER A 54 5.25 7.74 -3.39
CA SER A 54 5.78 8.78 -2.51
C SER A 54 7.17 8.38 -2.06
N GLY A 55 8.20 9.08 -2.53
CA GLY A 55 9.58 8.68 -2.28
C GLY A 55 9.89 7.30 -2.85
N GLY A 56 10.40 6.41 -2.00
CA GLY A 56 10.71 5.01 -2.34
C GLY A 56 9.56 4.03 -2.12
N ASP A 57 8.36 4.51 -1.77
CA ASP A 57 7.22 3.68 -1.39
C ASP A 57 6.02 3.89 -2.32
N ILE A 58 5.15 2.89 -2.36
CA ILE A 58 3.80 3.04 -2.88
C ILE A 58 2.85 3.13 -1.68
N VAL A 59 2.03 4.16 -1.68
CA VAL A 59 1.08 4.45 -0.61
C VAL A 59 -0.33 4.21 -1.12
N PHE A 60 -0.99 3.22 -0.53
CA PHE A 60 -2.41 2.93 -0.74
C PHE A 60 -3.22 3.60 0.35
N ARG A 61 -4.32 4.23 -0.02
CA ARG A 61 -5.25 4.86 0.93
C ARG A 61 -6.67 4.40 0.65
N VAL A 62 -7.35 3.96 1.69
CA VAL A 62 -8.79 3.68 1.67
C VAL A 62 -9.46 4.67 2.60
N ARG A 63 -10.27 5.57 2.04
CA ARG A 63 -11.02 6.57 2.77
C ARG A 63 -12.50 6.23 2.82
N ASP A 64 -13.06 6.26 4.01
CA ASP A 64 -14.49 6.30 4.25
C ASP A 64 -14.98 7.69 4.67
N TYR A 65 -16.29 7.85 4.74
CA TYR A 65 -16.99 9.06 5.19
C TYR A 65 -17.94 8.73 6.34
N GLY A 66 -17.56 7.75 7.15
CA GLY A 66 -18.28 7.37 8.35
C GLY A 66 -18.31 8.46 9.41
N PRO A 67 -19.01 8.26 10.52
CA PRO A 67 -19.06 9.20 11.60
C PRO A 67 -17.68 9.43 12.22
N PRO A 68 -17.44 10.55 12.90
CA PRO A 68 -16.19 10.80 13.60
C PRO A 68 -15.89 9.71 14.63
N LEU A 69 -14.68 9.21 14.64
CA LEU A 69 -14.22 8.25 15.64
C LEU A 69 -13.92 8.93 16.97
N THR A 70 -14.33 8.31 18.07
CA THR A 70 -13.88 8.72 19.39
C THR A 70 -12.38 8.51 19.55
N ASN A 71 -11.73 9.21 20.48
CA ASN A 71 -10.30 9.03 20.74
C ASN A 71 -9.98 7.60 21.14
N GLU A 72 -10.81 7.00 21.98
CA GLU A 72 -10.65 5.63 22.45
C GLU A 72 -10.66 4.62 21.31
N VAL A 73 -11.60 4.74 20.36
CA VAL A 73 -11.67 3.85 19.19
C VAL A 73 -10.47 4.06 18.29
N PHE A 74 -10.07 5.30 18.04
CA PHE A 74 -8.91 5.61 17.20
C PHE A 74 -7.60 5.07 17.78
N GLU A 75 -7.38 5.22 19.09
CA GLU A 75 -6.21 4.67 19.80
C GLU A 75 -6.17 3.13 19.69
N THR A 76 -7.33 2.48 19.74
CA THR A 76 -7.41 1.03 19.55
C THR A 76 -6.97 0.58 18.15
N LEU A 77 -7.21 1.38 17.11
CA LEU A 77 -6.75 1.08 15.75
C LEU A 77 -5.23 1.23 15.62
N SER A 78 -4.68 2.27 16.24
CA SER A 78 -3.24 2.58 16.19
C SER A 78 -2.41 1.59 17.01
N HIS A 79 -2.94 1.14 18.14
CA HIS A 79 -2.27 0.22 19.06
C HIS A 79 -3.13 -1.03 19.28
N PRO A 80 -3.06 -2.04 18.40
CA PRO A 80 -3.85 -3.25 18.55
C PRO A 80 -3.31 -4.09 19.71
N THR A 81 -3.71 -3.75 20.92
CA THR A 81 -3.79 -4.72 21.99
C THR A 81 -4.94 -5.65 21.67
N VAL A 82 -4.73 -6.96 21.85
CA VAL A 82 -5.70 -8.01 21.55
C VAL A 82 -7.09 -7.60 22.07
N SER A 83 -7.89 -7.01 21.19
CA SER A 83 -9.24 -6.60 21.53
C SER A 83 -10.17 -7.79 21.32
N HIS A 84 -10.60 -8.41 22.40
CA HIS A 84 -11.70 -9.38 22.42
C HIS A 84 -13.07 -8.67 22.25
N LYS A 85 -13.24 -7.83 21.24
CA LYS A 85 -14.57 -7.31 20.93
C LYS A 85 -15.33 -8.29 20.04
N PRO A 86 -16.59 -8.64 20.41
CA PRO A 86 -17.38 -9.65 19.70
C PRO A 86 -17.87 -9.22 18.30
N HIS A 87 -17.45 -8.09 17.79
CA HIS A 87 -17.88 -7.52 16.52
C HIS A 87 -16.72 -7.27 15.53
N GLY A 88 -15.97 -8.31 15.24
CA GLY A 88 -15.30 -8.50 13.93
C GLY A 88 -14.07 -7.65 13.57
N LEU A 89 -13.68 -6.61 14.32
CA LEU A 89 -12.58 -5.70 13.94
C LEU A 89 -11.17 -6.16 14.39
N GLY A 90 -11.06 -7.20 15.23
CA GLY A 90 -9.77 -7.57 15.84
C GLY A 90 -8.87 -8.42 14.94
N LEU A 91 -9.40 -9.46 14.35
CA LEU A 91 -8.59 -10.45 13.61
C LEU A 91 -8.12 -9.94 12.25
N GLY A 92 -8.99 -9.21 11.54
CA GLY A 92 -8.66 -8.69 10.20
C GLY A 92 -7.52 -7.67 10.23
N LEU A 93 -7.53 -6.77 11.21
CA LEU A 93 -6.49 -5.74 11.32
C LEU A 93 -5.15 -6.31 11.77
N SER A 94 -5.15 -7.24 12.72
CA SER A 94 -3.93 -7.92 13.17
C SER A 94 -3.28 -8.70 12.03
N LEU A 95 -4.09 -9.42 11.23
CA LEU A 95 -3.62 -10.12 10.04
C LEU A 95 -3.08 -9.14 9.00
N ALA A 96 -3.79 -8.05 8.74
CA ALA A 96 -3.36 -7.03 7.78
C ALA A 96 -2.01 -6.42 8.17
N LYS A 97 -1.81 -6.08 9.46
CA LYS A 97 -0.53 -5.59 9.97
C LYS A 97 0.59 -6.62 9.79
N SER A 98 0.35 -7.87 10.14
CA SER A 98 1.33 -8.95 9.95
C SER A 98 1.70 -9.15 8.48
N ILE A 99 0.73 -9.04 7.56
CA ILE A 99 0.99 -9.08 6.12
C ILE A 99 1.86 -7.90 5.69
N ALA A 100 1.51 -6.68 6.08
CA ALA A 100 2.28 -5.48 5.73
C ALA A 100 3.74 -5.59 6.21
N GLU A 101 3.97 -6.03 7.45
CA GLU A 101 5.31 -6.23 8.02
C GLU A 101 6.13 -7.26 7.23
N ARG A 102 5.53 -8.41 6.83
CA ARG A 102 6.21 -9.39 5.97
C ARG A 102 6.61 -8.83 4.62
N HIS A 103 5.89 -7.83 4.15
CA HIS A 103 6.17 -7.11 2.91
C HIS A 103 7.04 -5.86 3.12
N ARG A 104 7.67 -5.72 4.30
CA ARG A 104 8.50 -4.56 4.69
C ARG A 104 7.75 -3.22 4.64
N GLY A 105 6.44 -3.28 4.70
CA GLY A 105 5.56 -2.13 4.77
C GLY A 105 4.98 -1.93 6.16
N HIS A 106 4.10 -0.96 6.26
CA HIS A 106 3.37 -0.71 7.49
C HIS A 106 1.96 -0.19 7.21
N ILE A 107 1.12 -0.25 8.23
CA ILE A 107 -0.25 0.25 8.19
C ILE A 107 -0.36 1.38 9.20
N ASP A 108 -1.02 2.46 8.77
CA ASP A 108 -1.36 3.60 9.62
C ASP A 108 -2.82 4.00 9.41
N PHE A 109 -3.34 4.83 10.32
CA PHE A 109 -4.69 5.36 10.28
C PHE A 109 -4.67 6.85 10.52
N VAL A 110 -5.42 7.58 9.71
CA VAL A 110 -5.51 9.03 9.78
C VAL A 110 -6.98 9.43 9.86
N ARG A 111 -7.32 10.32 10.81
CA ARG A 111 -8.65 10.92 10.85
C ARG A 111 -8.85 11.79 9.62
N ALA A 112 -9.92 11.54 8.88
CA ALA A 112 -10.26 12.34 7.73
C ALA A 112 -11.08 13.56 8.15
N GLN A 113 -10.89 14.67 7.42
CA GLN A 113 -11.70 15.88 7.64
C GLN A 113 -12.78 15.97 6.53
N PRO A 114 -14.01 16.38 6.86
CA PRO A 114 -14.53 16.72 8.19
C PRO A 114 -14.87 15.50 9.06
N ASN A 115 -14.95 14.30 8.48
CA ASN A 115 -15.31 13.04 9.15
C ASN A 115 -14.75 11.84 8.39
N GLY A 116 -14.81 10.66 9.01
CA GLY A 116 -14.33 9.40 8.47
C GLY A 116 -12.90 9.05 8.84
N LEU A 117 -12.40 8.00 8.23
CA LEU A 117 -11.08 7.43 8.45
C LEU A 117 -10.37 7.20 7.12
N ILE A 118 -9.06 7.35 7.14
CA ILE A 118 -8.18 6.91 6.05
C ILE A 118 -7.30 5.79 6.60
N ALA A 119 -7.47 4.59 6.08
CA ALA A 119 -6.53 3.50 6.29
C ALA A 119 -5.42 3.60 5.24
N VAL A 120 -4.18 3.52 5.68
CA VAL A 120 -2.98 3.71 4.86
C VAL A 120 -2.16 2.43 4.89
N LEU A 121 -1.77 1.93 3.73
CA LEU A 121 -0.78 0.88 3.57
C LEU A 121 0.39 1.44 2.78
N GLU A 122 1.58 1.44 3.36
CA GLU A 122 2.82 1.82 2.68
C GLU A 122 3.67 0.58 2.43
N LEU A 123 4.13 0.43 1.19
CA LEU A 123 4.95 -0.69 0.75
C LEU A 123 6.14 -0.17 -0.04
N PRO A 124 7.37 -0.68 0.20
CA PRO A 124 8.53 -0.29 -0.59
C PRO A 124 8.32 -0.65 -2.06
N CYS A 125 8.51 0.33 -2.95
CA CYS A 125 8.44 0.07 -4.38
C CYS A 125 9.73 -0.58 -4.89
N LEU A 126 9.59 -1.45 -5.89
CA LEU A 126 10.73 -1.85 -6.68
C LEU A 126 11.20 -0.62 -7.44
N LEU A 127 12.37 -0.10 -7.09
CA LEU A 127 13.02 0.91 -7.90
C LEU A 127 13.24 0.28 -9.28
N ASN A 128 12.63 0.87 -10.31
CA ASN A 128 13.04 0.60 -11.67
C ASN A 128 14.48 1.12 -11.79
N THR A 129 15.46 0.28 -11.52
CA THR A 129 16.80 0.49 -12.03
C THR A 129 16.65 0.36 -13.55
N SER A 130 16.41 1.48 -14.21
CA SER A 130 16.64 1.56 -15.65
C SER A 130 18.04 1.00 -15.89
N PRO A 131 18.25 0.10 -16.84
CA PRO A 131 19.58 -0.33 -17.21
C PRO A 131 20.28 0.85 -17.88
N SER A 132 20.77 1.80 -17.06
CA SER A 132 21.65 2.85 -17.45
C SER A 132 23.05 2.26 -17.47
N GLU A 133 23.53 2.04 -18.68
CA GLU A 133 24.94 1.96 -19.02
C GLU A 133 25.73 0.79 -18.40
N ALA A 134 25.46 -0.41 -18.90
CA ALA A 134 26.55 -1.36 -19.05
C ALA A 134 27.56 -0.72 -20.01
N GLY A 135 28.61 -0.12 -19.43
CA GLY A 135 29.68 0.49 -20.19
C GLY A 135 30.22 -0.48 -21.22
N THR A 136 30.09 -0.11 -22.49
CA THR A 136 30.79 -0.72 -23.60
C THR A 136 32.29 -0.41 -23.42
N THR A 137 32.99 -1.30 -22.72
CA THR A 137 34.44 -1.30 -22.74
C THR A 137 34.87 -1.81 -24.11
N VAL A 138 35.10 -0.90 -25.02
CA VAL A 138 35.78 -1.20 -26.29
C VAL A 138 37.19 -1.56 -25.93
N LEU A 139 37.53 -2.86 -26.01
CA LEU A 139 38.89 -3.31 -26.02
C LEU A 139 39.51 -2.88 -27.36
N GLN A 140 40.30 -1.82 -27.33
CA GLN A 140 41.20 -1.50 -28.44
C GLN A 140 42.31 -2.55 -28.47
N ASP A 141 42.21 -3.47 -29.40
CA ASP A 141 43.28 -4.35 -29.79
C ASP A 141 44.35 -3.57 -30.56
N SER A 142 45.42 -3.19 -29.87
CA SER A 142 46.60 -2.58 -30.46
C SER A 142 47.52 -3.67 -30.99
N GLY A 143 47.18 -4.22 -32.16
CA GLY A 143 48.05 -5.12 -32.93
C GLY A 143 49.20 -4.34 -33.56
N GLN A 144 50.34 -4.22 -32.91
CA GLN A 144 51.59 -3.85 -33.54
C GLN A 144 52.22 -5.06 -34.22
N ARG A 145 52.09 -5.15 -35.55
CA ARG A 145 52.96 -5.99 -36.38
C ARG A 145 54.27 -5.26 -36.60
N LYS A 146 55.31 -5.79 -36.03
CA LYS A 146 56.68 -5.48 -36.48
C LYS A 146 56.98 -6.32 -37.69
N THR A 147 57.20 -5.68 -38.82
CA THR A 147 57.84 -6.29 -39.99
C THR A 147 59.32 -6.02 -39.91
N HIS A 148 60.13 -7.07 -39.74
CA HIS A 148 61.53 -7.02 -40.06
C HIS A 148 61.67 -7.31 -41.54
N HIS A 149 62.34 -6.41 -42.22
CA HIS A 149 62.97 -6.66 -43.54
C HIS A 149 64.47 -6.74 -43.32
N GLU A 150 64.99 -7.76 -43.84
CA GLU A 150 66.28 -7.82 -44.34
C GLU A 150 66.27 -7.60 -45.86
#